data_6136daaebe7b9b2cafea94eed818596d
#
_entry.id   6136daaebe7b9b2cafea94eed818596d
#
_cell.length_a   1.000
_cell.length_b   1.000
_cell.length_c   1.000
_cell.angle_alpha   90.00
_cell.angle_beta   90.00
_cell.angle_gamma   90.00
#
_symmetry.space_group_name_H-M   'P 1'
#
loop_
_entity.id
_entity.type
_entity.pdbx_description
1 polymer ?
#
loop_
_entity_poly.entity_id
_entity_poly.type
_entity_poly.pdbx_seq_one_letter_code
_entity_poly.pdbx_strand_id
1 'polypeptide(L)'
;MYYLDHAAATPVDKRVLEAMKPYLTDFFYNPSSPYAPAVQVRREYEEAKSRIAHTFGGRGDEVIMTAGATESINLAFGGISGHVVTSAIEHDAVLAAAARLEHTLVEPTSKGIISAEAVAQTLRPDTELVSIQLANNEIGTIQPLRDIATIILTERQRRKDAGEKRPIWLHCDASQGFGQIDVNVARLGVDMLTLNAGKMYGPKQMGLLWTKPGVQVAPQIVGGNQERGLRSGTENVAGTIGFAVAAERAFARRKGEAERLSMLRDELQRLLTNEFQDLMVTGHPKRRLPGSLHISIPGIDGERLVFLLEAKGVLVATGSACADRKSV
;
A
#
# COMPACT_ATOMS: atom_id res chain seq x y z
N MET A 1 18.09 -9.79 -19.84
CA MET A 1 16.71 -9.32 -19.59
C MET A 1 16.75 -8.35 -18.43
N TYR A 2 16.17 -7.16 -18.60
CA TYR A 2 16.09 -6.10 -17.59
C TYR A 2 14.64 -5.93 -17.17
N TYR A 3 14.30 -6.35 -15.94
CA TYR A 3 12.95 -6.20 -15.40
C TYR A 3 12.86 -4.85 -14.68
N LEU A 4 12.04 -3.94 -15.20
CA LEU A 4 11.85 -2.58 -14.67
C LEU A 4 10.44 -2.34 -14.12
N ASP A 5 9.55 -3.36 -14.13
CA ASP A 5 8.18 -3.27 -13.66
C ASP A 5 8.01 -3.74 -12.20
N HIS A 6 8.87 -3.27 -11.30
CA HIS A 6 8.81 -3.62 -9.88
C HIS A 6 7.56 -3.05 -9.17
N ALA A 7 6.90 -2.08 -9.76
CA ALA A 7 5.62 -1.58 -9.27
C ALA A 7 4.50 -2.62 -9.40
N ALA A 8 4.51 -3.44 -10.45
CA ALA A 8 3.56 -4.54 -10.63
C ALA A 8 3.87 -5.72 -9.71
N ALA A 9 5.11 -6.18 -9.67
CA ALA A 9 5.52 -7.31 -8.83
C ALA A 9 7.03 -7.31 -8.56
N THR A 10 7.43 -7.84 -7.41
CA THR A 10 8.84 -8.12 -7.12
C THR A 10 9.07 -9.63 -6.98
N PRO A 11 10.26 -10.17 -7.34
CA PRO A 11 10.59 -11.55 -7.00
C PRO A 11 10.71 -11.71 -5.48
N VAL A 12 10.46 -12.91 -4.96
CA VAL A 12 10.69 -13.19 -3.55
C VAL A 12 12.20 -13.24 -3.28
N ASP A 13 12.69 -12.50 -2.28
CA ASP A 13 14.11 -12.55 -1.86
C ASP A 13 14.44 -13.98 -1.36
N LYS A 14 15.60 -14.50 -1.73
CA LYS A 14 16.05 -15.86 -1.33
C LYS A 14 16.02 -16.07 0.19
N ARG A 15 16.38 -15.05 0.97
CA ARG A 15 16.37 -15.10 2.44
C ARG A 15 14.95 -15.14 3.01
N VAL A 16 14.01 -14.47 2.34
CA VAL A 16 12.58 -14.58 2.66
C VAL A 16 12.10 -15.99 2.43
N LEU A 17 12.43 -16.58 1.26
CA LEU A 17 12.07 -17.95 0.94
C LEU A 17 12.66 -18.96 1.94
N GLU A 18 13.95 -18.82 2.30
CA GLU A 18 14.60 -19.68 3.30
C GLU A 18 13.92 -19.58 4.68
N ALA A 19 13.51 -18.38 5.10
CA ALA A 19 12.80 -18.21 6.37
C ALA A 19 11.40 -18.85 6.37
N MET A 20 10.75 -18.93 5.21
CA MET A 20 9.43 -19.54 5.07
C MET A 20 9.46 -21.07 5.09
N LYS A 21 10.52 -21.70 4.53
CA LYS A 21 10.60 -23.14 4.31
C LYS A 21 10.27 -24.00 5.54
N PRO A 22 10.82 -23.75 6.76
CA PRO A 22 10.54 -24.59 7.91
C PRO A 22 9.04 -24.64 8.27
N TYR A 23 8.30 -23.57 8.02
CA TYR A 23 6.86 -23.49 8.33
C TYR A 23 5.97 -24.15 7.27
N LEU A 24 6.55 -24.63 6.19
CA LEU A 24 5.85 -25.39 5.16
C LEU A 24 6.00 -26.91 5.38
N THR A 25 7.00 -27.37 6.15
CA THR A 25 7.35 -28.78 6.32
C THR A 25 7.47 -29.21 7.78
N ASP A 26 8.33 -28.54 8.58
CA ASP A 26 8.70 -28.99 9.91
C ASP A 26 7.79 -28.40 11.00
N PHE A 27 7.45 -27.10 10.87
CA PHE A 27 6.62 -26.33 11.79
C PHE A 27 5.24 -26.05 11.22
N PHE A 28 4.63 -27.01 10.54
CA PHE A 28 3.33 -26.90 9.83
C PHE A 28 2.11 -26.83 10.73
N TYR A 29 2.30 -26.87 12.05
CA TYR A 29 1.22 -27.00 13.02
C TYR A 29 0.24 -25.81 12.97
N ASN A 30 -1.05 -26.13 13.13
CA ASN A 30 -2.09 -25.11 13.23
C ASN A 30 -1.91 -24.30 14.52
N PRO A 31 -1.71 -22.97 14.44
CA PRO A 31 -1.49 -22.10 15.61
C PRO A 31 -2.62 -22.11 16.64
N SER A 32 -3.82 -22.53 16.25
CA SER A 32 -4.98 -22.62 17.16
C SER A 32 -5.03 -23.91 17.97
N SER A 33 -4.14 -24.87 17.70
CA SER A 33 -4.09 -26.13 18.44
C SER A 33 -3.43 -25.98 19.82
N PRO A 34 -3.83 -26.79 20.85
CA PRO A 34 -3.38 -26.61 22.23
C PRO A 34 -2.03 -27.29 22.55
N TYR A 35 -1.48 -28.12 21.69
CA TYR A 35 -0.25 -28.85 21.93
C TYR A 35 1.01 -28.00 21.72
N ALA A 36 2.09 -28.33 22.41
CA ALA A 36 3.30 -27.51 22.52
C ALA A 36 3.90 -27.04 21.18
N PRO A 37 4.06 -27.87 20.12
CA PRO A 37 4.55 -27.39 18.83
C PRO A 37 3.67 -26.31 18.18
N ALA A 38 2.35 -26.41 18.30
CA ALA A 38 1.42 -25.41 17.77
C ALA A 38 1.47 -24.11 18.57
N VAL A 39 1.60 -24.19 19.89
CA VAL A 39 1.80 -23.02 20.77
C VAL A 39 3.08 -22.27 20.39
N GLN A 40 4.17 -23.01 20.07
CA GLN A 40 5.41 -22.40 19.60
C GLN A 40 5.21 -21.67 18.26
N VAL A 41 4.56 -22.31 17.29
CA VAL A 41 4.23 -21.70 15.97
C VAL A 41 3.37 -20.44 16.14
N ARG A 42 2.40 -20.46 17.03
CA ARG A 42 1.59 -19.28 17.37
C ARG A 42 2.44 -18.14 17.90
N ARG A 43 3.36 -18.43 18.82
CA ARG A 43 4.27 -17.43 19.39
C ARG A 43 5.12 -16.77 18.29
N GLU A 44 5.69 -17.58 17.39
CA GLU A 44 6.50 -17.10 16.28
C GLU A 44 5.69 -16.27 15.26
N TYR A 45 4.43 -16.66 15.03
CA TYR A 45 3.48 -15.88 14.23
C TYR A 45 3.23 -14.49 14.82
N GLU A 46 2.92 -14.39 16.12
CA GLU A 46 2.67 -13.10 16.78
C GLU A 46 3.96 -12.25 16.88
N GLU A 47 5.10 -12.89 17.07
CA GLU A 47 6.40 -12.20 17.01
C GLU A 47 6.67 -11.64 15.61
N ALA A 48 6.38 -12.39 14.56
CA ALA A 48 6.51 -11.91 13.18
C ALA A 48 5.62 -10.69 12.91
N LYS A 49 4.37 -10.68 13.38
CA LYS A 49 3.48 -9.50 13.31
C LYS A 49 4.09 -8.31 14.03
N SER A 50 4.68 -8.52 15.21
CA SER A 50 5.33 -7.45 15.99
C SER A 50 6.55 -6.89 15.27
N ARG A 51 7.36 -7.73 14.64
CA ARG A 51 8.52 -7.33 13.83
C ARG A 51 8.09 -6.50 12.62
N ILE A 52 7.03 -6.89 11.91
CA ILE A 52 6.47 -6.11 10.80
C ILE A 52 6.01 -4.74 11.33
N ALA A 53 5.18 -4.72 12.37
CA ALA A 53 4.63 -3.50 12.95
C ALA A 53 5.71 -2.49 13.37
N HIS A 54 6.79 -2.98 13.97
CA HIS A 54 7.92 -2.15 14.39
C HIS A 54 8.55 -1.36 13.21
N THR A 55 8.54 -1.89 11.99
CA THR A 55 9.14 -1.23 10.82
C THR A 55 8.42 0.05 10.40
N PHE A 56 7.17 0.23 10.80
CA PHE A 56 6.37 1.43 10.52
C PHE A 56 5.87 2.14 11.80
N GLY A 57 6.36 1.74 12.97
CA GLY A 57 6.05 2.39 14.25
C GLY A 57 4.69 2.01 14.85
N GLY A 58 4.13 0.86 14.45
CA GLY A 58 2.94 0.24 15.03
C GLY A 58 3.28 -0.85 16.04
N ARG A 59 2.25 -1.54 16.56
CA ARG A 59 2.34 -2.69 17.47
C ARG A 59 1.76 -3.93 16.79
N GLY A 60 2.24 -5.13 17.17
CA GLY A 60 1.80 -6.38 16.58
C GLY A 60 0.31 -6.68 16.80
N ASP A 61 -0.23 -6.30 17.94
CA ASP A 61 -1.64 -6.44 18.29
C ASP A 61 -2.58 -5.46 17.53
N GLU A 62 -2.02 -4.49 16.82
CA GLU A 62 -2.73 -3.55 15.94
C GLU A 62 -2.79 -4.04 14.48
N VAL A 63 -2.05 -5.11 14.15
CA VAL A 63 -1.94 -5.67 12.80
C VAL A 63 -2.97 -6.79 12.59
N ILE A 64 -3.62 -6.78 11.43
CA ILE A 64 -4.50 -7.83 10.92
C ILE A 64 -3.85 -8.36 9.63
N MET A 65 -3.47 -9.63 9.61
CA MET A 65 -2.90 -10.26 8.43
C MET A 65 -3.99 -10.60 7.41
N THR A 66 -3.73 -10.37 6.14
CA THR A 66 -4.67 -10.55 5.02
C THR A 66 -3.99 -11.23 3.83
N ALA A 67 -4.76 -11.64 2.82
CA ALA A 67 -4.24 -12.23 1.59
C ALA A 67 -3.72 -11.17 0.57
N GLY A 68 -3.48 -9.93 0.99
CA GLY A 68 -2.93 -8.87 0.14
C GLY A 68 -3.60 -7.52 0.36
N ALA A 69 -3.09 -6.48 -0.30
CA ALA A 69 -3.60 -5.12 -0.15
C ALA A 69 -5.08 -4.99 -0.51
N THR A 70 -5.56 -5.70 -1.53
CA THR A 70 -6.97 -5.67 -1.93
C THR A 70 -7.89 -6.11 -0.79
N GLU A 71 -7.55 -7.20 -0.08
CA GLU A 71 -8.32 -7.63 1.10
C GLU A 71 -8.20 -6.62 2.25
N SER A 72 -7.00 -6.09 2.50
CA SER A 72 -6.77 -5.06 3.53
C SER A 72 -7.59 -3.80 3.30
N ILE A 73 -7.64 -3.32 2.05
CA ILE A 73 -8.43 -2.15 1.64
C ILE A 73 -9.92 -2.43 1.86
N ASN A 74 -10.44 -3.58 1.38
CA ASN A 74 -11.83 -3.92 1.59
C ASN A 74 -12.17 -4.02 3.09
N LEU A 75 -11.25 -4.53 3.92
CA LEU A 75 -11.43 -4.58 5.36
C LEU A 75 -11.43 -3.18 5.99
N ALA A 76 -10.57 -2.26 5.52
CA ALA A 76 -10.55 -0.86 5.98
C ALA A 76 -11.86 -0.11 5.68
N PHE A 77 -12.53 -0.46 4.58
CA PHE A 77 -13.85 0.05 4.21
C PHE A 77 -14.99 -0.72 4.90
N GLY A 78 -14.67 -1.86 5.50
CA GLY A 78 -15.63 -2.68 6.22
C GLY A 78 -16.15 -1.97 7.48
N GLY A 79 -17.46 -1.85 7.61
CA GLY A 79 -18.10 -1.15 8.72
C GLY A 79 -18.34 0.33 8.49
N ILE A 80 -17.87 0.91 7.39
CA ILE A 80 -18.21 2.26 6.96
C ILE A 80 -19.64 2.25 6.40
N SER A 81 -20.47 3.14 6.91
CA SER A 81 -21.87 3.29 6.49
C SER A 81 -22.17 4.68 5.95
N GLY A 82 -21.31 5.65 6.23
CA GLY A 82 -21.41 7.02 5.79
C GLY A 82 -20.61 7.31 4.53
N HIS A 83 -20.44 8.58 4.24
CA HIS A 83 -19.72 9.08 3.08
C HIS A 83 -18.22 8.80 3.15
N VAL A 84 -17.63 8.50 1.99
CA VAL A 84 -16.19 8.27 1.82
C VAL A 84 -15.60 9.33 0.90
N VAL A 85 -14.42 9.84 1.26
CA VAL A 85 -13.60 10.69 0.38
C VAL A 85 -12.36 9.90 -0.03
N THR A 86 -12.08 9.84 -1.32
CA THR A 86 -10.88 9.19 -1.85
C THR A 86 -10.38 9.94 -3.10
N SER A 87 -9.21 9.60 -3.64
CA SER A 87 -8.71 10.27 -4.83
C SER A 87 -9.13 9.56 -6.12
N ALA A 88 -9.23 10.31 -7.23
CA ALA A 88 -9.52 9.75 -8.54
C ALA A 88 -8.37 8.90 -9.11
N ILE A 89 -7.18 8.96 -8.50
CA ILE A 89 -5.98 8.24 -8.94
C ILE A 89 -5.56 7.13 -7.98
N GLU A 90 -6.49 6.61 -7.17
CA GLU A 90 -6.24 5.45 -6.32
C GLU A 90 -6.10 4.16 -7.13
N HIS A 91 -5.52 3.13 -6.50
CA HIS A 91 -5.56 1.78 -7.03
C HIS A 91 -7.02 1.29 -7.17
N ASP A 92 -7.32 0.50 -8.21
CA ASP A 92 -8.67 -0.06 -8.48
C ASP A 92 -9.34 -0.70 -7.27
N ALA A 93 -8.57 -1.31 -6.36
CA ALA A 93 -9.12 -1.89 -5.12
C ALA A 93 -9.76 -0.84 -4.21
N VAL A 94 -9.21 0.39 -4.15
CA VAL A 94 -9.78 1.52 -3.38
C VAL A 94 -10.99 2.08 -4.10
N LEU A 95 -10.88 2.32 -5.41
CA LEU A 95 -11.97 2.87 -6.23
C LEU A 95 -13.19 1.93 -6.20
N ALA A 96 -12.97 0.61 -6.36
CA ALA A 96 -14.03 -0.38 -6.31
C ALA A 96 -14.65 -0.51 -4.91
N ALA A 97 -13.87 -0.39 -3.83
CA ALA A 97 -14.39 -0.39 -2.47
C ALA A 97 -15.23 0.88 -2.19
N ALA A 98 -14.76 2.04 -2.62
CA ALA A 98 -15.46 3.31 -2.51
C ALA A 98 -16.77 3.32 -3.30
N ALA A 99 -16.78 2.76 -4.51
CA ALA A 99 -17.97 2.69 -5.38
C ALA A 99 -19.15 1.90 -4.77
N ARG A 100 -18.93 1.15 -3.69
CA ARG A 100 -19.99 0.44 -2.95
C ARG A 100 -20.69 1.33 -1.91
N LEU A 101 -20.18 2.53 -1.69
CA LEU A 101 -20.62 3.49 -0.68
C LEU A 101 -20.89 4.85 -1.35
N GLU A 102 -21.60 5.71 -0.63
CA GLU A 102 -21.67 7.13 -1.02
C GLU A 102 -20.26 7.72 -0.93
N HIS A 103 -19.73 8.27 -2.03
CA HIS A 103 -18.35 8.71 -2.08
C HIS A 103 -18.11 9.94 -2.93
N THR A 104 -17.02 10.63 -2.68
CA THR A 104 -16.50 11.73 -3.50
C THR A 104 -15.06 11.43 -3.90
N LEU A 105 -14.79 11.56 -5.21
CA LEU A 105 -13.44 11.48 -5.76
C LEU A 105 -12.81 12.87 -5.78
N VAL A 106 -11.64 13.01 -5.18
CA VAL A 106 -10.84 14.24 -5.22
C VAL A 106 -9.93 14.19 -6.45
N GLU A 107 -10.04 15.17 -7.31
CA GLU A 107 -9.20 15.28 -8.49
C GLU A 107 -7.78 15.70 -8.15
N PRO A 108 -6.76 15.09 -8.76
CA PRO A 108 -5.38 15.48 -8.58
C PRO A 108 -5.05 16.77 -9.33
N THR A 109 -4.02 17.46 -8.87
CA THR A 109 -3.38 18.50 -9.67
C THR A 109 -2.71 17.91 -10.92
N SER A 110 -2.28 18.75 -11.88
CA SER A 110 -1.50 18.31 -13.06
C SER A 110 -0.20 17.55 -12.74
N LYS A 111 0.25 17.58 -11.48
CA LYS A 111 1.41 16.83 -10.98
C LYS A 111 1.03 15.58 -10.18
N GLY A 112 -0.24 15.22 -10.18
CA GLY A 112 -0.75 14.05 -9.45
C GLY A 112 -0.80 14.24 -7.93
N ILE A 113 -0.84 15.47 -7.40
CA ILE A 113 -0.98 15.76 -5.96
C ILE A 113 -2.45 15.93 -5.59
N ILE A 114 -2.87 15.26 -4.55
CA ILE A 114 -4.14 15.51 -3.87
C ILE A 114 -3.88 16.52 -2.76
N SER A 115 -4.37 17.75 -2.93
CA SER A 115 -4.12 18.80 -1.93
C SER A 115 -5.01 18.62 -0.70
N ALA A 116 -4.50 19.02 0.47
CA ALA A 116 -5.25 18.96 1.71
C ALA A 116 -6.50 19.86 1.66
N GLU A 117 -6.41 21.00 0.97
CA GLU A 117 -7.51 21.92 0.75
C GLU A 117 -8.63 21.30 -0.09
N ALA A 118 -8.27 20.55 -1.16
CA ALA A 118 -9.26 19.84 -1.96
C ALA A 118 -9.98 18.75 -1.13
N VAL A 119 -9.24 18.02 -0.29
CA VAL A 119 -9.87 17.07 0.66
C VAL A 119 -10.80 17.79 1.62
N ALA A 120 -10.38 18.91 2.20
CA ALA A 120 -11.20 19.68 3.15
C ALA A 120 -12.54 20.12 2.53
N GLN A 121 -12.54 20.53 1.25
CA GLN A 121 -13.72 20.98 0.52
C GLN A 121 -14.74 19.86 0.21
N THR A 122 -14.29 18.59 0.26
CA THR A 122 -15.14 17.41 0.01
C THR A 122 -15.70 16.79 1.28
N LEU A 123 -15.24 17.22 2.47
CA LEU A 123 -15.75 16.70 3.73
C LEU A 123 -17.21 17.11 3.95
N ARG A 124 -18.03 16.13 4.33
CA ARG A 124 -19.44 16.28 4.65
C ARG A 124 -19.67 15.92 6.13
N PRO A 125 -20.81 16.32 6.73
CA PRO A 125 -21.14 15.91 8.09
C PRO A 125 -21.19 14.39 8.28
N ASP A 126 -21.54 13.64 7.23
CA ASP A 126 -21.64 12.19 7.22
C ASP A 126 -20.36 11.49 6.69
N THR A 127 -19.26 12.21 6.42
CA THR A 127 -17.99 11.59 6.03
C THR A 127 -17.40 10.77 7.19
N GLU A 128 -17.17 9.48 6.97
CA GLU A 128 -16.60 8.54 7.95
C GLU A 128 -15.19 8.08 7.61
N LEU A 129 -14.83 8.10 6.33
CA LEU A 129 -13.53 7.65 5.85
C LEU A 129 -12.94 8.62 4.83
N VAL A 130 -11.67 8.94 5.00
CA VAL A 130 -10.81 9.52 3.97
C VAL A 130 -9.75 8.48 3.65
N SER A 131 -9.65 8.03 2.38
CA SER A 131 -8.69 7.00 1.95
C SER A 131 -7.81 7.57 0.85
N ILE A 132 -6.52 7.77 1.14
CA ILE A 132 -5.55 8.34 0.18
C ILE A 132 -4.29 7.48 0.19
N GLN A 133 -3.86 7.05 -0.99
CA GLN A 133 -2.61 6.32 -1.17
C GLN A 133 -1.39 7.17 -0.75
N LEU A 134 -0.34 6.55 -0.24
CA LEU A 134 0.89 7.25 0.11
C LEU A 134 1.64 7.74 -1.14
N ALA A 135 1.67 6.90 -2.17
CA ALA A 135 2.30 7.24 -3.44
C ALA A 135 1.58 6.51 -4.57
N ASN A 136 1.40 7.19 -5.69
CA ASN A 136 0.73 6.62 -6.85
C ASN A 136 1.61 5.54 -7.51
N ASN A 137 1.01 4.43 -7.87
CA ASN A 137 1.67 3.25 -8.45
C ASN A 137 2.14 3.44 -9.90
N GLU A 138 1.61 4.42 -10.62
CA GLU A 138 1.95 4.69 -12.03
C GLU A 138 2.95 5.83 -12.16
N ILE A 139 2.56 7.03 -11.72
CA ILE A 139 3.39 8.23 -11.86
C ILE A 139 4.35 8.46 -10.69
N GLY A 140 4.28 7.64 -9.64
CA GLY A 140 5.17 7.70 -8.49
C GLY A 140 4.97 8.91 -7.56
N THR A 141 4.03 9.80 -7.81
CA THR A 141 3.81 11.01 -7.00
C THR A 141 3.44 10.67 -5.56
N ILE A 142 4.18 11.25 -4.61
CA ILE A 142 3.99 11.07 -3.16
C ILE A 142 2.97 12.09 -2.65
N GLN A 143 1.95 11.62 -1.92
CA GLN A 143 0.86 12.43 -1.41
C GLN A 143 1.19 13.13 -0.09
N PRO A 144 0.63 14.31 0.19
CA PRO A 144 0.88 15.10 1.41
C PRO A 144 0.02 14.60 2.58
N LEU A 145 0.16 13.33 2.98
CA LEU A 145 -0.70 12.70 3.99
C LEU A 145 -0.69 13.43 5.35
N ARG A 146 0.45 14.01 5.73
CA ARG A 146 0.53 14.76 6.99
C ARG A 146 -0.37 16.01 6.97
N ASP A 147 -0.41 16.70 5.85
CA ASP A 147 -1.25 17.89 5.67
C ASP A 147 -2.74 17.47 5.68
N ILE A 148 -3.07 16.38 4.99
CA ILE A 148 -4.41 15.78 5.01
C ILE A 148 -4.79 15.32 6.43
N ALA A 149 -3.89 14.67 7.17
CA ALA A 149 -4.11 14.28 8.55
C ALA A 149 -4.44 15.48 9.45
N THR A 150 -3.80 16.64 9.21
CA THR A 150 -4.11 17.88 9.93
C THR A 150 -5.55 18.35 9.68
N ILE A 151 -6.03 18.26 8.45
CA ILE A 151 -7.43 18.58 8.09
C ILE A 151 -8.39 17.63 8.85
N ILE A 152 -8.09 16.33 8.86
CA ILE A 152 -8.91 15.34 9.57
C ILE A 152 -8.94 15.61 11.08
N LEU A 153 -7.81 15.98 11.68
CA LEU A 153 -7.75 16.35 13.10
C LEU A 153 -8.59 17.60 13.39
N THR A 154 -8.55 18.62 12.52
CA THR A 154 -9.38 19.83 12.64
C THR A 154 -10.87 19.49 12.57
N GLU A 155 -11.28 18.63 11.63
CA GLU A 155 -12.66 18.18 11.50
C GLU A 155 -13.12 17.35 12.72
N ARG A 156 -12.27 16.49 13.27
CA ARG A 156 -12.56 15.77 14.52
C ARG A 156 -12.79 16.72 15.68
N GLN A 157 -11.95 17.75 15.80
CA GLN A 157 -12.14 18.77 16.86
C GLN A 157 -13.44 19.52 16.66
N ARG A 158 -13.75 19.96 15.43
CA ARG A 158 -15.03 20.62 15.11
C ARG A 158 -16.25 19.74 15.52
N ARG A 159 -16.22 18.44 15.15
CA ARG A 159 -17.27 17.49 15.50
C ARG A 159 -17.43 17.35 17.01
N LYS A 160 -16.32 17.21 17.71
CA LYS A 160 -16.32 17.11 19.18
C LYS A 160 -16.94 18.34 19.83
N ASP A 161 -16.59 19.54 19.37
CA ASP A 161 -17.09 20.81 19.90
C ASP A 161 -18.60 20.97 19.59
N ALA A 162 -19.08 20.42 18.48
CA ALA A 162 -20.48 20.39 18.08
C ALA A 162 -21.27 19.24 18.75
N GLY A 163 -20.63 18.37 19.55
CA GLY A 163 -21.28 17.20 20.17
C GLY A 163 -21.61 16.07 19.19
N GLU A 164 -21.05 16.09 17.97
CA GLU A 164 -21.23 15.06 16.96
C GLU A 164 -20.40 13.81 17.32
N LYS A 165 -21.04 12.63 17.26
CA LYS A 165 -20.40 11.34 17.64
C LYS A 165 -19.85 10.55 16.46
N ARG A 166 -20.17 10.93 15.23
CA ARG A 166 -19.75 10.21 14.02
C ARG A 166 -18.23 10.30 13.86
N PRO A 167 -17.51 9.16 13.77
CA PRO A 167 -16.07 9.18 13.58
C PRO A 167 -15.71 9.63 12.16
N ILE A 168 -14.48 10.05 11.98
CA ILE A 168 -13.85 10.20 10.66
C ILE A 168 -12.45 9.61 10.74
N TRP A 169 -12.12 8.67 9.86
CA TRP A 169 -10.87 7.94 9.84
C TRP A 169 -10.04 8.30 8.62
N LEU A 170 -8.72 8.26 8.76
CA LEU A 170 -7.77 8.40 7.65
C LEU A 170 -7.11 7.05 7.37
N HIS A 171 -7.42 6.45 6.23
CA HIS A 171 -6.77 5.26 5.69
C HIS A 171 -5.70 5.64 4.67
N CYS A 172 -4.59 4.91 4.68
CA CYS A 172 -3.50 5.04 3.72
C CYS A 172 -3.14 3.70 3.10
N ASP A 173 -3.26 3.58 1.78
CA ASP A 173 -2.57 2.51 1.06
C ASP A 173 -1.10 2.91 0.86
N ALA A 174 -0.20 2.27 1.62
CA ALA A 174 1.24 2.49 1.54
C ALA A 174 2.00 1.39 0.79
N SER A 175 1.29 0.56 0.03
CA SER A 175 1.87 -0.59 -0.67
C SER A 175 3.04 -0.22 -1.59
N GLN A 176 2.99 0.92 -2.25
CA GLN A 176 4.06 1.39 -3.13
C GLN A 176 5.15 2.18 -2.39
N GLY A 177 4.82 2.80 -1.26
CA GLY A 177 5.75 3.65 -0.53
C GLY A 177 6.70 2.88 0.39
N PHE A 178 6.24 1.77 0.99
CA PHE A 178 7.02 1.03 1.96
C PHE A 178 8.29 0.43 1.35
N GLY A 179 9.41 0.64 2.05
CA GLY A 179 10.74 0.22 1.57
C GLY A 179 11.40 1.18 0.60
N GLN A 180 10.68 2.19 0.09
CA GLN A 180 11.23 3.24 -0.78
C GLN A 180 11.32 4.59 -0.07
N ILE A 181 10.31 4.95 0.71
CA ILE A 181 10.25 6.19 1.49
C ILE A 181 9.93 5.91 2.95
N ASP A 182 9.96 6.93 3.79
CA ASP A 182 9.62 6.77 5.20
C ASP A 182 8.13 6.52 5.39
N VAL A 183 7.80 5.38 5.98
CA VAL A 183 6.43 5.01 6.37
C VAL A 183 6.42 4.83 7.88
N ASN A 184 5.91 5.82 8.60
CA ASN A 184 5.71 5.75 10.04
C ASN A 184 4.32 6.30 10.37
N VAL A 185 3.47 5.47 10.96
CA VAL A 185 2.05 5.77 11.17
C VAL A 185 1.81 7.02 12.01
N ALA A 186 2.66 7.27 13.02
CA ALA A 186 2.55 8.46 13.85
C ALA A 186 2.95 9.74 13.08
N ARG A 187 3.99 9.68 12.24
CA ARG A 187 4.42 10.83 11.42
C ARG A 187 3.46 11.11 10.27
N LEU A 188 2.87 10.07 9.69
CA LEU A 188 1.83 10.22 8.65
C LEU A 188 0.52 10.72 9.23
N GLY A 189 0.24 10.43 10.51
CA GLY A 189 -1.01 10.85 11.18
C GLY A 189 -2.21 10.02 10.76
N VAL A 190 -2.00 8.83 10.21
CA VAL A 190 -3.06 7.93 9.72
C VAL A 190 -3.64 7.08 10.85
N ASP A 191 -4.87 6.61 10.67
CA ASP A 191 -5.56 5.71 11.59
C ASP A 191 -5.56 4.26 11.10
N MET A 192 -5.43 4.08 9.78
CA MET A 192 -5.31 2.76 9.14
C MET A 192 -4.23 2.80 8.08
N LEU A 193 -3.50 1.69 7.95
CA LEU A 193 -2.43 1.54 6.96
C LEU A 193 -2.53 0.17 6.28
N THR A 194 -2.53 0.16 4.96
CA THR A 194 -2.43 -1.06 4.15
C THR A 194 -1.01 -1.24 3.63
N LEU A 195 -0.47 -2.46 3.75
CA LEU A 195 0.79 -2.89 3.14
C LEU A 195 0.64 -4.19 2.35
N ASN A 196 1.52 -4.39 1.35
CA ASN A 196 1.56 -5.57 0.50
C ASN A 196 2.99 -6.13 0.42
N ALA A 197 3.19 -7.36 0.92
CA ALA A 197 4.50 -8.02 0.90
C ALA A 197 5.05 -8.22 -0.52
N GLY A 198 4.18 -8.46 -1.50
CA GLY A 198 4.55 -8.67 -2.90
C GLY A 198 5.14 -7.44 -3.61
N LYS A 199 5.14 -6.26 -2.96
CA LYS A 199 5.76 -5.02 -3.47
C LYS A 199 7.13 -4.72 -2.83
N MET A 200 7.58 -5.56 -1.88
CA MET A 200 8.82 -5.39 -1.12
C MET A 200 9.66 -6.68 -1.04
N TYR A 201 9.66 -7.46 -2.13
CA TYR A 201 10.37 -8.73 -2.25
C TYR A 201 9.92 -9.81 -1.25
N GLY A 202 8.72 -9.67 -0.72
CA GLY A 202 8.03 -10.64 0.12
C GLY A 202 7.14 -11.60 -0.66
N PRO A 203 6.48 -12.56 0.06
CA PRO A 203 5.58 -13.52 -0.55
C PRO A 203 4.35 -12.85 -1.18
N LYS A 204 3.89 -13.39 -2.31
CA LYS A 204 2.60 -13.03 -2.91
C LYS A 204 1.46 -13.49 -1.98
N GLN A 205 0.27 -12.94 -2.16
CA GLN A 205 -0.90 -13.29 -1.34
C GLN A 205 -0.66 -13.05 0.17
N MET A 206 0.13 -12.03 0.49
CA MET A 206 0.34 -11.55 1.85
C MET A 206 0.23 -10.03 1.91
N GLY A 207 -0.67 -9.56 2.74
CA GLY A 207 -0.87 -8.16 3.06
C GLY A 207 -1.20 -7.99 4.54
N LEU A 208 -1.36 -6.76 4.95
CA LEU A 208 -1.84 -6.42 6.29
C LEU A 208 -2.69 -5.14 6.26
N LEU A 209 -3.61 -5.07 7.21
CA LEU A 209 -4.21 -3.83 7.67
C LEU A 209 -3.71 -3.55 9.09
N TRP A 210 -3.06 -2.42 9.28
CA TRP A 210 -2.81 -1.86 10.61
C TRP A 210 -3.94 -0.91 10.97
N THR A 211 -4.42 -0.98 12.20
CA THR A 211 -5.45 -0.09 12.73
C THR A 211 -5.01 0.53 14.04
N LYS A 212 -5.11 1.84 14.14
CA LYS A 212 -4.89 2.55 15.41
C LYS A 212 -5.90 2.10 16.47
N PRO A 213 -5.54 2.03 17.77
CA PRO A 213 -6.50 1.74 18.83
C PRO A 213 -7.73 2.65 18.77
N GLY A 214 -8.92 2.03 18.85
CA GLY A 214 -10.20 2.72 18.75
C GLY A 214 -10.84 2.75 17.37
N VAL A 215 -10.08 2.44 16.31
CA VAL A 215 -10.65 2.24 14.98
C VAL A 215 -11.48 0.96 14.96
N GLN A 216 -12.70 1.04 14.49
CA GLN A 216 -13.60 -0.10 14.34
C GLN A 216 -13.66 -0.50 12.86
N VAL A 217 -13.39 -1.76 12.58
CA VAL A 217 -13.58 -2.39 11.27
C VAL A 217 -14.54 -3.57 11.41
N ALA A 218 -15.37 -3.80 10.41
CA ALA A 218 -16.26 -4.96 10.39
C ALA A 218 -15.60 -6.11 9.62
N PRO A 219 -15.61 -7.34 10.17
CA PRO A 219 -15.05 -8.50 9.49
C PRO A 219 -15.81 -8.80 8.20
N GLN A 220 -15.09 -9.06 7.12
CA GLN A 220 -15.65 -9.49 5.84
C GLN A 220 -15.58 -11.01 5.67
N ILE A 221 -14.61 -11.65 6.30
CA ILE A 221 -14.43 -13.11 6.31
C ILE A 221 -14.66 -13.58 7.75
N VAL A 222 -15.80 -14.21 7.97
CA VAL A 222 -16.23 -14.69 9.28
C VAL A 222 -15.95 -16.19 9.43
N GLY A 223 -15.74 -16.67 10.68
CA GLY A 223 -15.44 -18.08 10.94
C GLY A 223 -14.87 -18.30 12.35
N GLY A 224 -13.69 -18.91 12.45
CA GLY A 224 -13.06 -19.38 13.69
C GLY A 224 -12.40 -18.30 14.57
N ASN A 225 -12.72 -17.03 14.40
CA ASN A 225 -12.23 -15.89 15.20
C ASN A 225 -10.71 -15.61 15.14
N GLN A 226 -9.99 -16.13 14.13
CA GLN A 226 -8.60 -15.75 13.91
C GLN A 226 -8.48 -14.24 13.68
N GLU A 227 -7.27 -13.69 13.83
CA GLU A 227 -7.03 -12.24 13.74
C GLU A 227 -8.03 -11.42 14.59
N ARG A 228 -8.30 -11.88 15.82
CA ARG A 228 -9.22 -11.24 16.77
C ARG A 228 -10.67 -11.16 16.26
N GLY A 229 -11.08 -12.12 15.43
CA GLY A 229 -12.39 -12.15 14.79
C GLY A 229 -12.55 -11.21 13.58
N LEU A 230 -11.50 -10.47 13.24
CA LEU A 230 -11.53 -9.50 12.14
C LEU A 230 -11.23 -10.13 10.77
N ARG A 231 -10.51 -11.25 10.79
CA ARG A 231 -10.23 -12.02 9.56
C ARG A 231 -10.06 -13.50 9.91
N SER A 232 -11.12 -14.25 9.75
CA SER A 232 -11.13 -15.68 10.06
C SER A 232 -10.45 -16.54 8.99
N GLY A 233 -10.06 -17.74 9.37
CA GLY A 233 -9.34 -18.71 8.55
C GLY A 233 -7.94 -18.98 9.10
N THR A 234 -7.45 -20.21 8.96
CA THR A 234 -6.14 -20.62 9.47
C THR A 234 -5.05 -19.66 9.02
N GLU A 235 -4.22 -19.24 9.95
CA GLU A 235 -3.18 -18.25 9.74
C GLU A 235 -2.12 -18.77 8.77
N ASN A 236 -1.73 -17.94 7.80
CA ASN A 236 -0.61 -18.21 6.90
C ASN A 236 0.72 -17.90 7.62
N VAL A 237 1.16 -18.83 8.48
CA VAL A 237 2.37 -18.65 9.29
C VAL A 237 3.60 -18.44 8.41
N ALA A 238 3.84 -19.33 7.45
CA ALA A 238 4.98 -19.21 6.54
C ALA A 238 5.00 -17.86 5.81
N GLY A 239 3.85 -17.43 5.30
CA GLY A 239 3.71 -16.13 4.63
C GLY A 239 3.98 -14.96 5.56
N THR A 240 3.52 -15.01 6.81
CA THR A 240 3.73 -13.94 7.81
C THR A 240 5.20 -13.84 8.23
N ILE A 241 5.88 -14.98 8.44
CA ILE A 241 7.33 -15.01 8.68
C ILE A 241 8.09 -14.42 7.48
N GLY A 242 7.72 -14.82 6.27
CA GLY A 242 8.31 -14.25 5.04
C GLY A 242 8.08 -12.75 4.91
N PHE A 243 6.88 -12.28 5.25
CA PHE A 243 6.57 -10.84 5.26
C PHE A 243 7.44 -10.09 6.28
N ALA A 244 7.63 -10.63 7.50
CA ALA A 244 8.46 -10.01 8.52
C ALA A 244 9.91 -9.82 8.02
N VAL A 245 10.52 -10.85 7.46
CA VAL A 245 11.87 -10.76 6.89
C VAL A 245 11.94 -9.76 5.74
N ALA A 246 10.93 -9.75 4.85
CA ALA A 246 10.88 -8.78 3.74
C ALA A 246 10.76 -7.34 4.25
N ALA A 247 9.87 -7.08 5.21
CA ALA A 247 9.65 -5.75 5.78
C ALA A 247 10.88 -5.21 6.49
N GLU A 248 11.53 -6.00 7.34
CA GLU A 248 12.77 -5.61 8.02
C GLU A 248 13.90 -5.28 7.04
N ARG A 249 14.05 -6.09 5.99
CA ARG A 249 15.07 -5.87 4.96
C ARG A 249 14.80 -4.61 4.14
N ALA A 250 13.54 -4.41 3.74
CA ALA A 250 13.11 -3.19 3.04
C ALA A 250 13.35 -1.95 3.91
N PHE A 251 12.97 -2.00 5.18
CA PHE A 251 13.19 -0.92 6.14
C PHE A 251 14.69 -0.59 6.32
N ALA A 252 15.52 -1.61 6.56
CA ALA A 252 16.95 -1.43 6.82
C ALA A 252 17.70 -0.85 5.61
N ARG A 253 17.30 -1.22 4.38
CA ARG A 253 17.98 -0.80 3.14
C ARG A 253 17.43 0.48 2.54
N ARG A 254 16.28 0.95 3.01
CA ARG A 254 15.50 2.02 2.40
C ARG A 254 16.33 3.22 1.95
N LYS A 255 17.17 3.78 2.82
CA LYS A 255 17.93 5.00 2.52
C LYS A 255 18.90 4.80 1.35
N GLY A 256 19.75 3.79 1.44
CA GLY A 256 20.74 3.52 0.39
C GLY A 256 20.10 3.13 -0.94
N GLU A 257 19.03 2.32 -0.93
CA GLU A 257 18.29 1.98 -2.14
C GLU A 257 17.55 3.19 -2.73
N ALA A 258 16.99 4.06 -1.91
CA ALA A 258 16.36 5.29 -2.38
C ALA A 258 17.33 6.21 -3.10
N GLU A 259 18.54 6.39 -2.55
CA GLU A 259 19.62 7.16 -3.18
C GLU A 259 20.06 6.54 -4.49
N ARG A 260 20.36 5.23 -4.49
CA ARG A 260 20.79 4.49 -5.68
C ARG A 260 19.75 4.53 -6.80
N LEU A 261 18.49 4.26 -6.49
CA LEU A 261 17.39 4.27 -7.46
C LEU A 261 17.13 5.66 -8.00
N SER A 262 17.20 6.70 -7.16
CA SER A 262 17.05 8.08 -7.62
C SER A 262 18.12 8.47 -8.62
N MET A 263 19.39 8.13 -8.37
CA MET A 263 20.48 8.39 -9.30
C MET A 263 20.28 7.70 -10.66
N LEU A 264 19.93 6.41 -10.64
CA LEU A 264 19.67 5.64 -11.87
C LEU A 264 18.47 6.17 -12.65
N ARG A 265 17.39 6.49 -11.98
CA ARG A 265 16.19 7.08 -12.57
C ARG A 265 16.48 8.45 -13.20
N ASP A 266 17.19 9.31 -12.48
CA ASP A 266 17.51 10.66 -12.96
C ASP A 266 18.44 10.62 -14.15
N GLU A 267 19.41 9.70 -14.17
CA GLU A 267 20.27 9.48 -15.32
C GLU A 267 19.49 8.93 -16.52
N LEU A 268 18.62 7.95 -16.32
CA LEU A 268 17.75 7.44 -17.39
C LEU A 268 16.83 8.54 -17.92
N GLN A 269 16.22 9.33 -17.04
CA GLN A 269 15.40 10.46 -17.44
C GLN A 269 16.19 11.47 -18.28
N ARG A 270 17.41 11.83 -17.83
CA ARG A 270 18.30 12.76 -18.57
C ARG A 270 18.64 12.25 -19.97
N LEU A 271 19.00 10.97 -20.08
CA LEU A 271 19.33 10.36 -21.38
C LEU A 271 18.12 10.38 -22.32
N LEU A 272 16.94 9.99 -21.83
CA LEU A 272 15.73 9.97 -22.63
C LEU A 272 15.26 11.38 -23.06
N THR A 273 15.34 12.36 -22.16
CA THR A 273 14.94 13.74 -22.50
C THR A 273 15.93 14.43 -23.45
N ASN A 274 17.20 14.02 -23.47
CA ASN A 274 18.16 14.50 -24.46
C ASN A 274 17.95 13.89 -25.87
N GLU A 275 17.49 12.65 -25.92
CA GLU A 275 17.27 11.94 -27.18
C GLU A 275 15.91 12.27 -27.81
N PHE A 276 14.86 12.43 -26.99
CA PHE A 276 13.49 12.64 -27.44
C PHE A 276 12.98 14.01 -26.99
N GLN A 277 12.93 14.99 -27.92
CA GLN A 277 12.57 16.38 -27.62
C GLN A 277 11.12 16.55 -27.11
N ASP A 278 10.19 15.72 -27.61
CA ASP A 278 8.77 15.77 -27.23
C ASP A 278 8.41 14.87 -26.05
N LEU A 279 9.40 14.25 -25.40
CA LEU A 279 9.17 13.39 -24.24
C LEU A 279 8.69 14.20 -23.05
N MET A 280 7.56 13.79 -22.50
CA MET A 280 7.00 14.36 -21.27
C MET A 280 7.22 13.42 -20.10
N VAL A 281 7.76 13.94 -18.99
CA VAL A 281 7.86 13.22 -17.71
C VAL A 281 6.61 13.54 -16.88
N THR A 282 5.81 12.51 -16.59
CA THR A 282 4.56 12.65 -15.84
C THR A 282 4.80 12.51 -14.33
N GLY A 283 3.95 13.15 -13.53
CA GLY A 283 4.01 13.14 -12.08
C GLY A 283 4.79 14.34 -11.51
N HIS A 284 5.02 14.30 -10.19
CA HIS A 284 5.69 15.42 -9.51
C HIS A 284 7.22 15.31 -9.66
N PRO A 285 7.93 16.37 -10.06
CA PRO A 285 9.37 16.29 -10.36
C PRO A 285 10.25 15.98 -9.14
N LYS A 286 9.81 16.36 -7.93
CA LYS A 286 10.57 16.18 -6.67
C LYS A 286 9.91 15.23 -5.68
N ARG A 287 8.57 15.34 -5.47
CA ARG A 287 7.80 14.46 -4.58
C ARG A 287 7.42 13.18 -5.32
N ARG A 288 8.39 12.34 -5.62
CA ARG A 288 8.24 11.13 -6.41
C ARG A 288 9.00 9.97 -5.76
N LEU A 289 8.45 8.76 -5.87
CA LEU A 289 9.15 7.55 -5.44
C LEU A 289 10.52 7.45 -6.12
N PRO A 290 11.57 7.02 -5.40
CA PRO A 290 12.94 6.99 -5.90
C PRO A 290 13.10 6.25 -7.23
N GLY A 291 12.46 5.09 -7.38
CA GLY A 291 12.58 4.24 -8.57
C GLY A 291 11.52 4.47 -9.65
N SER A 292 10.61 5.44 -9.48
CA SER A 292 9.52 5.67 -10.43
C SER A 292 9.89 6.67 -11.52
N LEU A 293 9.76 6.24 -12.78
CA LEU A 293 9.84 7.11 -13.95
C LEU A 293 8.68 6.78 -14.90
N HIS A 294 7.76 7.71 -15.05
CA HIS A 294 6.67 7.63 -16.02
C HIS A 294 6.91 8.65 -17.12
N ILE A 295 6.87 8.20 -18.36
CA ILE A 295 7.09 9.03 -19.53
C ILE A 295 5.95 8.86 -20.54
N SER A 296 5.64 9.93 -21.26
CA SER A 296 4.71 9.92 -22.39
C SER A 296 5.43 10.53 -23.60
N ILE A 297 5.30 9.89 -24.75
CA ILE A 297 5.87 10.37 -26.01
C ILE A 297 4.70 10.52 -26.99
N PRO A 298 4.36 11.76 -27.42
CA PRO A 298 3.28 11.99 -28.34
C PRO A 298 3.43 11.19 -29.65
N GLY A 299 2.35 10.61 -30.11
CA GLY A 299 2.33 9.84 -31.36
C GLY A 299 2.92 8.41 -31.27
N ILE A 300 3.33 7.97 -30.07
CA ILE A 300 3.77 6.59 -29.85
C ILE A 300 2.67 5.82 -29.11
N ASP A 301 2.32 4.66 -29.66
CA ASP A 301 1.48 3.67 -29.01
C ASP A 301 2.28 2.99 -27.89
N GLY A 302 1.81 3.15 -26.63
CA GLY A 302 2.49 2.62 -25.46
C GLY A 302 2.54 1.10 -25.43
N GLU A 303 1.48 0.40 -25.82
CA GLU A 303 1.46 -1.07 -25.86
C GLU A 303 2.46 -1.59 -26.89
N ARG A 304 2.47 -1.02 -28.09
CA ARG A 304 3.44 -1.36 -29.11
C ARG A 304 4.88 -1.13 -28.64
N LEU A 305 5.12 -0.03 -27.89
CA LEU A 305 6.44 0.26 -27.32
C LEU A 305 6.86 -0.80 -26.32
N VAL A 306 5.95 -1.28 -25.47
CA VAL A 306 6.23 -2.37 -24.52
C VAL A 306 6.69 -3.64 -25.23
N PHE A 307 5.98 -4.09 -26.30
CA PHE A 307 6.38 -5.25 -27.08
C PHE A 307 7.74 -5.08 -27.77
N LEU A 308 8.03 -3.88 -28.30
CA LEU A 308 9.32 -3.60 -28.91
C LEU A 308 10.46 -3.61 -27.91
N LEU A 309 10.24 -3.12 -26.69
CA LEU A 309 11.21 -3.14 -25.60
C LEU A 309 11.42 -4.57 -25.08
N GLU A 310 10.33 -5.35 -24.92
CA GLU A 310 10.42 -6.76 -24.55
C GLU A 310 11.27 -7.56 -25.55
N ALA A 311 11.08 -7.36 -26.86
CA ALA A 311 11.91 -7.97 -27.89
C ALA A 311 13.40 -7.60 -27.79
N LYS A 312 13.73 -6.48 -27.12
CA LYS A 312 15.10 -6.05 -26.76
C LYS A 312 15.52 -6.49 -25.36
N GLY A 313 14.69 -7.26 -24.65
CA GLY A 313 14.97 -7.77 -23.31
C GLY A 313 14.73 -6.75 -22.17
N VAL A 314 13.94 -5.70 -22.41
CA VAL A 314 13.58 -4.68 -21.41
C VAL A 314 12.08 -4.80 -21.11
N LEU A 315 11.73 -5.10 -19.86
CA LEU A 315 10.35 -5.28 -19.42
C LEU A 315 9.88 -4.04 -18.67
N VAL A 316 8.86 -3.37 -19.22
CA VAL A 316 8.18 -2.18 -18.68
C VAL A 316 6.67 -2.37 -18.80
N ALA A 317 5.87 -1.43 -18.26
CA ALA A 317 4.42 -1.42 -18.39
C ALA A 317 3.91 -0.08 -18.95
N THR A 318 2.73 -0.07 -19.55
CA THR A 318 2.06 1.13 -20.07
C THR A 318 1.30 1.92 -19.02
N GLY A 319 1.13 1.36 -17.83
CA GLY A 319 0.41 1.92 -16.69
C GLY A 319 0.40 0.91 -15.56
N SER A 320 -0.65 0.85 -14.75
CA SER A 320 -0.76 -0.26 -13.80
C SER A 320 -1.15 -1.56 -14.53
N ALA A 321 -0.59 -2.68 -14.11
CA ALA A 321 -0.92 -4.01 -14.66
C ALA A 321 -2.42 -4.38 -14.57
N CYS A 322 -3.22 -3.60 -13.83
CA CYS A 322 -4.67 -3.75 -13.68
C CYS A 322 -5.47 -2.86 -14.63
N ALA A 323 -4.88 -1.81 -15.22
CA ALA A 323 -5.57 -0.85 -16.10
C ALA A 323 -5.82 -1.40 -17.50
N ASP A 324 -4.99 -2.32 -17.98
CA ASP A 324 -5.04 -2.88 -19.34
C ASP A 324 -6.31 -3.69 -19.65
N ARG A 325 -7.17 -3.96 -18.66
CA ARG A 325 -8.47 -4.61 -18.87
C ARG A 325 -9.62 -3.64 -19.23
N LYS A 326 -9.37 -2.34 -19.27
CA LYS A 326 -10.40 -1.32 -19.57
C LYS A 326 -10.41 -0.83 -21.02
N SER A 327 -9.51 -1.32 -21.87
CA SER A 327 -9.44 -0.98 -23.29
C SER A 327 -9.99 -2.14 -24.14
N VAL A 328 -11.26 -2.50 -23.97
CA VAL A 328 -12.04 -3.27 -24.95
C VAL A 328 -13.42 -2.61 -25.05
#